data_dec16f979421892d8bcc9717d32c8d31
#
_entry.id   dec16f979421892d8bcc9717d32c8d31
#
_cell.length_a   1.000
_cell.length_b   1.000
_cell.length_c   1.000
_cell.angle_alpha   90.00
_cell.angle_beta   90.00
_cell.angle_gamma   90.00
#
_symmetry.space_group_name_H-M   'P 1'
#
loop_
_entity.id
_entity.type
_entity.pdbx_description
1 polymer ?
#
loop_
_entity_poly.entity_id
_entity_poly.type
_entity_poly.pdbx_seq_one_letter_code
_entity_poly.pdbx_strand_id
1 'polypeptide(L)'
;MYCFLRFSILLVGLIVSAGSYAVNTAQPLTTADDLGPKVEQPIEFPHDRHAGDAAKGGMQINCMYCHTYARRSIVAGIPPLQKCIGCHQNIESVRETPRIKKLFEYWEAKKAVPWKKVHDLPDFVRFNHERHIQRFVFAQNKPVQEACGYCHGDVKTMTVARRQKPLSMGWCVSCHQKDHPVDATSTKTTHGPNDCWQCHK
;
A
#
# COMPACT_ATOMS: atom_id res chain seq x y z
N MET A 1 77.60 -24.38 -37.82
CA MET A 1 76.59 -25.30 -37.38
C MET A 1 75.75 -24.61 -36.25
N TYR A 2 74.73 -23.89 -36.67
CA TYR A 2 73.92 -23.08 -35.74
C TYR A 2 72.52 -23.71 -35.59
N CYS A 3 72.17 -24.07 -34.37
CA CYS A 3 70.92 -24.67 -34.04
C CYS A 3 69.95 -23.52 -33.63
N PHE A 4 68.89 -23.29 -34.41
CA PHE A 4 67.85 -22.29 -34.11
C PHE A 4 66.78 -22.97 -33.27
N LEU A 5 66.70 -22.57 -32.00
CA LEU A 5 65.62 -22.96 -31.09
C LEU A 5 64.43 -21.99 -31.32
N ARG A 6 63.33 -22.48 -31.87
CA ARG A 6 62.09 -21.73 -32.02
C ARG A 6 61.30 -21.82 -30.74
N PHE A 7 61.21 -20.69 -30.04
CA PHE A 7 60.28 -20.52 -28.89
C PHE A 7 58.90 -20.15 -29.42
N SER A 8 57.94 -21.05 -29.33
CA SER A 8 56.54 -20.77 -29.59
C SER A 8 55.91 -20.22 -28.33
N ILE A 9 55.56 -18.92 -28.31
CA ILE A 9 54.81 -18.28 -27.23
C ILE A 9 53.34 -18.56 -27.49
N LEU A 10 52.74 -19.42 -26.64
CA LEU A 10 51.28 -19.63 -26.53
C LEU A 10 50.66 -18.46 -25.77
N LEU A 11 50.00 -17.57 -26.52
CA LEU A 11 49.15 -16.50 -25.94
C LEU A 11 47.84 -17.16 -25.50
N VAL A 12 47.69 -17.40 -24.23
CA VAL A 12 46.39 -17.77 -23.61
C VAL A 12 45.59 -16.50 -23.42
N GLY A 13 44.67 -16.26 -24.35
CA GLY A 13 43.70 -15.16 -24.22
C GLY A 13 42.72 -15.42 -23.09
N LEU A 14 42.80 -14.68 -21.99
CA LEU A 14 41.78 -14.63 -20.95
C LEU A 14 40.55 -13.91 -21.50
N ILE A 15 39.52 -14.64 -21.88
CA ILE A 15 38.21 -14.05 -22.21
C ILE A 15 37.54 -13.73 -20.87
N VAL A 16 37.64 -12.46 -20.47
CA VAL A 16 36.83 -11.94 -19.37
C VAL A 16 35.43 -11.73 -19.91
N SER A 17 34.52 -12.66 -19.66
CA SER A 17 33.12 -12.47 -19.93
C SER A 17 32.58 -11.45 -18.92
N ALA A 18 32.41 -10.20 -19.36
CA ALA A 18 31.67 -9.19 -18.63
C ALA A 18 30.19 -9.62 -18.57
N GLY A 19 29.82 -10.30 -17.50
CA GLY A 19 28.42 -10.59 -17.20
C GLY A 19 27.69 -9.26 -16.99
N SER A 20 26.89 -8.85 -17.96
CA SER A 20 25.97 -7.72 -17.81
C SER A 20 24.93 -8.11 -16.75
N TYR A 21 25.11 -7.64 -15.52
CA TYR A 21 24.05 -7.69 -14.52
C TYR A 21 22.94 -6.74 -14.99
N ALA A 22 21.92 -7.29 -15.63
CA ALA A 22 20.71 -6.56 -15.94
C ALA A 22 20.10 -6.15 -14.60
N VAL A 23 20.21 -4.87 -14.24
CA VAL A 23 19.42 -4.28 -13.17
C VAL A 23 17.97 -4.44 -13.60
N ASN A 24 17.27 -5.34 -12.94
CA ASN A 24 15.85 -5.56 -13.17
C ASN A 24 15.12 -4.27 -12.76
N THR A 25 14.99 -3.35 -13.69
CA THR A 25 14.15 -2.17 -13.52
C THR A 25 12.73 -2.69 -13.35
N ALA A 26 12.22 -2.63 -12.11
CA ALA A 26 10.87 -3.03 -11.78
C ALA A 26 9.91 -2.42 -12.81
N GLN A 27 9.36 -3.25 -13.69
CA GLN A 27 8.39 -2.80 -14.68
C GLN A 27 7.16 -2.22 -13.94
N PRO A 28 6.58 -1.15 -14.47
CA PRO A 28 5.32 -0.66 -13.92
C PRO A 28 4.30 -1.79 -14.01
N LEU A 29 3.69 -2.12 -12.89
CA LEU A 29 2.64 -3.13 -12.80
C LEU A 29 1.44 -2.67 -13.63
N THR A 30 1.26 -3.28 -14.79
CA THR A 30 0.23 -2.91 -15.76
C THR A 30 -0.71 -4.04 -16.09
N THR A 31 -0.49 -5.24 -15.54
CA THR A 31 -1.33 -6.41 -15.82
C THR A 31 -2.33 -6.68 -14.69
N ALA A 32 -3.47 -7.28 -15.01
CA ALA A 32 -4.47 -7.68 -14.03
C ALA A 32 -3.91 -8.69 -12.99
N ASP A 33 -2.87 -9.43 -13.36
CA ASP A 33 -2.23 -10.43 -12.51
C ASP A 33 -1.39 -9.81 -11.38
N ASP A 34 -0.96 -8.57 -11.56
CA ASP A 34 -0.23 -7.81 -10.53
C ASP A 34 -1.15 -7.23 -9.45
N LEU A 35 -2.44 -7.23 -9.69
CA LEU A 35 -3.44 -6.82 -8.72
C LEU A 35 -3.82 -8.00 -7.84
N GLY A 36 -3.82 -7.79 -6.53
CA GLY A 36 -4.28 -8.81 -5.59
C GLY A 36 -5.74 -9.23 -5.87
N PRO A 37 -6.11 -10.46 -5.52
CA PRO A 37 -7.48 -10.92 -5.66
C PRO A 37 -8.44 -10.08 -4.82
N LYS A 38 -9.72 -10.08 -5.18
CA LYS A 38 -10.77 -9.57 -4.30
C LYS A 38 -10.79 -10.42 -3.03
N VAL A 39 -10.73 -9.77 -1.87
CA VAL A 39 -10.75 -10.46 -0.59
C VAL A 39 -12.16 -10.38 -0.03
N GLU A 40 -12.87 -11.51 -0.10
CA GLU A 40 -14.20 -11.63 0.52
C GLU A 40 -14.09 -11.54 2.04
N GLN A 41 -14.79 -10.58 2.59
CA GLN A 41 -14.81 -10.31 4.03
C GLN A 41 -16.00 -11.01 4.72
N PRO A 42 -15.90 -11.30 6.02
CA PRO A 42 -17.03 -11.85 6.78
C PRO A 42 -18.28 -10.98 6.70
N ILE A 43 -18.11 -9.66 6.63
CA ILE A 43 -19.17 -8.69 6.32
C ILE A 43 -18.69 -7.91 5.09
N GLU A 44 -19.47 -7.90 4.03
CA GLU A 44 -19.18 -7.08 2.86
C GLU A 44 -19.17 -5.59 3.24
N PHE A 45 -18.06 -4.92 2.98
CA PHE A 45 -17.94 -3.50 3.22
C PHE A 45 -17.63 -2.75 1.92
N PRO A 46 -18.62 -2.04 1.35
CA PRO A 46 -18.46 -1.28 0.13
C PRO A 46 -17.86 0.10 0.41
N HIS A 47 -16.58 0.28 0.08
CA HIS A 47 -15.91 1.58 0.23
C HIS A 47 -16.52 2.64 -0.70
N ASP A 48 -16.99 2.26 -1.89
CA ASP A 48 -17.65 3.14 -2.86
C ASP A 48 -18.90 3.81 -2.28
N ARG A 49 -19.63 3.13 -1.39
CA ARG A 49 -20.79 3.72 -0.73
C ARG A 49 -20.41 4.66 0.41
N HIS A 50 -19.39 4.33 1.19
CA HIS A 50 -18.99 5.13 2.34
C HIS A 50 -18.05 6.29 1.99
N ALA A 51 -17.01 6.02 1.21
CA ALA A 51 -15.98 7.00 0.85
C ALA A 51 -16.08 7.51 -0.60
N GLY A 52 -16.96 6.90 -1.41
CA GLY A 52 -17.13 7.23 -2.83
C GLY A 52 -17.73 8.60 -3.08
N ASP A 53 -17.69 8.99 -4.34
CA ASP A 53 -18.17 10.30 -4.80
C ASP A 53 -19.69 10.43 -4.66
N ALA A 54 -20.17 11.58 -4.19
CA ALA A 54 -21.60 11.85 -4.03
C ALA A 54 -22.39 11.72 -5.34
N ALA A 55 -21.81 12.14 -6.46
CA ALA A 55 -22.41 12.00 -7.78
C ALA A 55 -22.66 10.54 -8.20
N LYS A 56 -21.98 9.59 -7.55
CA LYS A 56 -22.14 8.13 -7.74
C LYS A 56 -22.87 7.46 -6.59
N GLY A 57 -23.51 8.24 -5.71
CA GLY A 57 -24.24 7.75 -4.55
C GLY A 57 -23.36 7.38 -3.36
N GLY A 58 -22.10 7.83 -3.33
CA GLY A 58 -21.21 7.71 -2.19
C GLY A 58 -21.43 8.83 -1.16
N MET A 59 -21.00 8.59 0.07
CA MET A 59 -21.17 9.54 1.18
C MET A 59 -19.93 10.42 1.43
N GLN A 60 -18.87 10.26 0.67
CA GLN A 60 -17.62 11.03 0.77
C GLN A 60 -16.99 11.04 2.19
N ILE A 61 -17.23 10.01 2.99
CA ILE A 61 -16.66 9.90 4.33
C ILE A 61 -15.13 9.84 4.20
N ASN A 62 -14.44 10.70 4.95
CA ASN A 62 -12.99 10.75 4.97
C ASN A 62 -12.38 9.43 5.46
N CYS A 63 -11.33 8.95 4.81
CA CYS A 63 -10.65 7.69 5.17
C CYS A 63 -10.24 7.64 6.64
N MET A 64 -9.72 8.75 7.18
CA MET A 64 -9.28 8.84 8.57
C MET A 64 -10.43 8.94 9.58
N TYR A 65 -11.68 9.07 9.13
CA TYR A 65 -12.83 8.97 10.03
C TYR A 65 -12.97 7.53 10.56
N CYS A 66 -12.75 6.55 9.69
CA CYS A 66 -12.77 5.14 10.04
C CYS A 66 -11.38 4.62 10.43
N HIS A 67 -10.35 4.91 9.65
CA HIS A 67 -8.97 4.49 9.88
C HIS A 67 -8.21 5.49 10.75
N THR A 68 -8.71 5.75 11.95
CA THR A 68 -8.21 6.82 12.85
C THR A 68 -6.76 6.65 13.28
N TYR A 69 -6.27 5.40 13.31
CA TYR A 69 -4.91 5.10 13.73
C TYR A 69 -3.85 5.41 12.68
N ALA A 70 -4.23 5.55 11.40
CA ALA A 70 -3.28 5.85 10.32
C ALA A 70 -2.42 7.09 10.58
N ARG A 71 -2.94 8.09 11.30
CA ARG A 71 -2.23 9.35 11.59
C ARG A 71 -1.32 9.31 12.83
N ARG A 72 -1.31 8.22 13.60
CA ARG A 72 -0.58 8.14 14.89
C ARG A 72 -0.12 6.73 15.27
N SER A 73 -0.10 5.82 14.31
CA SER A 73 0.32 4.44 14.54
C SER A 73 1.01 3.85 13.31
N ILE A 74 1.78 2.81 13.55
CA ILE A 74 2.39 2.02 12.48
C ILE A 74 1.33 1.32 11.60
N VAL A 75 0.15 1.01 12.16
CA VAL A 75 -0.96 0.41 11.42
C VAL A 75 -2.14 1.37 11.32
N ALA A 76 -2.82 1.37 10.17
CA ALA A 76 -4.04 2.16 9.99
C ALA A 76 -5.22 1.59 10.79
N GLY A 77 -5.22 0.28 10.99
CA GLY A 77 -6.26 -0.45 11.70
C GLY A 77 -7.57 -0.55 10.94
N ILE A 78 -8.43 -1.42 11.45
CA ILE A 78 -9.84 -1.52 11.07
C ILE A 78 -10.66 -0.86 12.17
N PRO A 79 -11.69 -0.05 11.84
CA PRO A 79 -12.48 0.62 12.85
C PRO A 79 -13.22 -0.39 13.75
N PRO A 80 -13.41 -0.11 15.04
CA PRO A 80 -14.21 -0.95 15.92
C PRO A 80 -15.67 -0.95 15.47
N LEU A 81 -16.40 -2.04 15.74
CA LEU A 81 -17.82 -2.19 15.38
C LEU A 81 -18.69 -1.03 15.84
N GLN A 82 -18.39 -0.47 17.01
CA GLN A 82 -19.10 0.70 17.54
C GLN A 82 -19.13 1.87 16.55
N LYS A 83 -18.08 2.05 15.72
CA LYS A 83 -18.05 3.08 14.70
C LYS A 83 -19.11 2.84 13.61
N CYS A 84 -19.33 1.58 13.25
CA CYS A 84 -20.35 1.19 12.28
C CYS A 84 -21.77 1.34 12.90
N ILE A 85 -21.96 0.82 14.08
CA ILE A 85 -23.25 0.86 14.81
C ILE A 85 -23.68 2.30 15.09
N GLY A 86 -22.74 3.22 15.35
CA GLY A 86 -23.05 4.63 15.60
C GLY A 86 -23.92 5.27 14.51
N CYS A 87 -23.81 4.84 13.27
CA CYS A 87 -24.67 5.25 12.16
C CYS A 87 -25.78 4.22 11.89
N HIS A 88 -25.41 2.95 11.73
CA HIS A 88 -26.33 1.92 11.25
C HIS A 88 -27.48 1.60 12.19
N GLN A 89 -27.37 1.88 13.49
CA GLN A 89 -28.49 1.75 14.43
C GLN A 89 -29.68 2.65 14.09
N ASN A 90 -29.44 3.77 13.39
CA ASN A 90 -30.45 4.78 13.07
C ASN A 90 -30.85 4.80 11.58
N ILE A 91 -30.32 3.89 10.77
CA ILE A 91 -30.60 3.84 9.32
C ILE A 91 -31.53 2.65 9.04
N GLU A 92 -32.81 2.85 9.17
CA GLU A 92 -33.80 1.78 8.98
C GLU A 92 -33.81 1.21 7.54
N SER A 93 -33.61 2.07 6.55
CA SER A 93 -33.66 1.67 5.13
C SER A 93 -32.67 0.56 4.73
N VAL A 94 -31.60 0.35 5.49
CA VAL A 94 -30.61 -0.70 5.22
C VAL A 94 -30.63 -1.83 6.25
N ARG A 95 -31.44 -1.72 7.30
CA ARG A 95 -31.43 -2.61 8.46
C ARG A 95 -31.70 -4.08 8.07
N GLU A 96 -32.55 -4.28 7.10
CA GLU A 96 -32.95 -5.60 6.65
C GLU A 96 -31.96 -6.23 5.65
N THR A 97 -30.93 -5.47 5.21
CA THR A 97 -29.95 -6.05 4.29
C THR A 97 -29.07 -7.10 5.00
N PRO A 98 -28.74 -8.21 4.33
CA PRO A 98 -28.00 -9.32 4.96
C PRO A 98 -26.71 -8.90 5.65
N ARG A 99 -25.94 -7.99 5.02
CA ARG A 99 -24.67 -7.47 5.59
C ARG A 99 -24.87 -6.68 6.88
N ILE A 100 -25.97 -5.94 6.99
CA ILE A 100 -26.27 -5.16 8.20
C ILE A 100 -26.81 -6.07 9.30
N LYS A 101 -27.65 -7.03 9.00
CA LYS A 101 -28.05 -8.07 9.98
C LYS A 101 -26.82 -8.74 10.58
N LYS A 102 -25.88 -9.17 9.72
CA LYS A 102 -24.63 -9.78 10.17
C LYS A 102 -23.76 -8.85 11.01
N LEU A 103 -23.74 -7.54 10.71
CA LEU A 103 -23.08 -6.54 11.55
C LEU A 103 -23.66 -6.52 12.97
N PHE A 104 -24.99 -6.52 13.09
CA PHE A 104 -25.67 -6.53 14.37
C PHE A 104 -25.48 -7.85 15.13
N GLU A 105 -25.47 -9.00 14.45
CA GLU A 105 -25.15 -10.30 15.07
C GLU A 105 -23.79 -10.27 15.79
N TYR A 106 -22.73 -9.73 15.13
CA TYR A 106 -21.42 -9.57 15.76
C TYR A 106 -21.46 -8.58 16.94
N TRP A 107 -22.21 -7.49 16.77
CA TRP A 107 -22.33 -6.46 17.80
C TRP A 107 -23.03 -6.99 19.07
N GLU A 108 -24.16 -7.63 18.91
CA GLU A 108 -24.96 -8.20 20.02
C GLU A 108 -24.23 -9.36 20.72
N ALA A 109 -23.54 -10.19 19.93
CA ALA A 109 -22.70 -11.25 20.46
C ALA A 109 -21.40 -10.74 21.14
N LYS A 110 -21.12 -9.43 21.08
CA LYS A 110 -19.86 -8.80 21.56
C LYS A 110 -18.62 -9.49 21.01
N LYS A 111 -18.69 -9.95 19.76
CA LYS A 111 -17.59 -10.62 19.06
C LYS A 111 -16.93 -9.71 18.07
N ALA A 112 -15.61 -9.79 17.96
CA ALA A 112 -14.87 -9.15 16.90
C ALA A 112 -15.16 -9.81 15.55
N VAL A 113 -15.29 -9.02 14.48
CA VAL A 113 -15.38 -9.56 13.13
C VAL A 113 -14.01 -10.07 12.72
N PRO A 114 -13.88 -11.33 12.25
CA PRO A 114 -12.59 -11.89 11.82
C PRO A 114 -12.22 -11.38 10.42
N TRP A 115 -11.90 -10.09 10.33
CA TRP A 115 -11.50 -9.45 9.09
C TRP A 115 -10.26 -10.11 8.48
N LYS A 116 -10.29 -10.30 7.17
CA LYS A 116 -9.14 -10.81 6.42
C LYS A 116 -8.26 -9.64 5.96
N LYS A 117 -6.95 -9.78 6.12
CA LYS A 117 -5.99 -8.77 5.64
C LYS A 117 -6.02 -8.70 4.11
N VAL A 118 -6.14 -7.50 3.57
CA VAL A 118 -6.05 -7.21 2.12
C VAL A 118 -4.62 -6.81 1.75
N HIS A 119 -4.00 -6.01 2.61
CA HIS A 119 -2.62 -5.57 2.47
C HIS A 119 -1.82 -6.20 3.60
N ASP A 120 -0.90 -7.06 3.25
CA ASP A 120 -0.05 -7.77 4.19
C ASP A 120 1.39 -7.70 3.70
N LEU A 121 2.29 -7.23 4.54
CA LEU A 121 3.72 -7.22 4.31
C LEU A 121 4.36 -8.33 5.13
N PRO A 122 5.49 -8.90 4.67
CA PRO A 122 6.23 -9.87 5.46
C PRO A 122 6.59 -9.32 6.85
N ASP A 123 6.59 -10.16 7.87
CA ASP A 123 6.81 -9.75 9.26
C ASP A 123 8.17 -9.09 9.51
N PHE A 124 9.15 -9.35 8.64
CA PHE A 124 10.46 -8.70 8.69
C PHE A 124 10.49 -7.31 8.06
N VAL A 125 9.36 -6.81 7.50
CA VAL A 125 9.26 -5.48 6.90
C VAL A 125 8.60 -4.51 7.87
N ARG A 126 9.30 -3.42 8.16
CA ARG A 126 8.77 -2.30 8.94
C ARG A 126 8.10 -1.29 8.03
N PHE A 127 6.83 -1.05 8.24
CA PHE A 127 6.10 0.01 7.59
C PHE A 127 5.40 0.87 8.64
N ASN A 128 5.37 2.18 8.45
CA ASN A 128 4.74 3.09 9.39
C ASN A 128 3.79 4.05 8.68
N HIS A 129 2.48 3.85 8.88
CA HIS A 129 1.45 4.72 8.31
C HIS A 129 1.60 6.16 8.79
N GLU A 130 1.83 6.38 10.09
CA GLU A 130 1.93 7.72 10.67
C GLU A 130 2.95 8.59 9.91
N ARG A 131 4.15 8.06 9.62
CA ARG A 131 5.20 8.79 8.92
C ARG A 131 4.75 9.27 7.54
N HIS A 132 4.06 8.42 6.79
CA HIS A 132 3.55 8.77 5.46
C HIS A 132 2.39 9.77 5.53
N ILE A 133 1.48 9.60 6.48
CA ILE A 133 0.36 10.53 6.69
C ILE A 133 0.86 11.90 7.17
N GLN A 134 1.81 11.94 8.10
CA GLN A 134 2.44 13.19 8.53
C GLN A 134 3.10 13.90 7.35
N ARG A 135 3.79 13.16 6.48
CA ARG A 135 4.47 13.74 5.31
C ARG A 135 3.48 14.26 4.28
N PHE A 136 2.57 13.41 3.79
CA PHE A 136 1.73 13.78 2.66
C PHE A 136 0.52 14.64 3.05
N VAL A 137 -0.20 14.27 4.11
CA VAL A 137 -1.43 14.97 4.48
C VAL A 137 -1.13 16.23 5.28
N PHE A 138 -0.30 16.13 6.32
CA PHE A 138 -0.12 17.29 7.22
C PHE A 138 0.98 18.24 6.76
N ALA A 139 2.15 17.75 6.32
CA ALA A 139 3.22 18.63 5.88
C ALA A 139 2.98 19.14 4.44
N GLN A 140 2.61 18.30 3.50
CA GLN A 140 2.41 18.68 2.10
C GLN A 140 0.97 19.11 1.79
N ASN A 141 0.06 19.08 2.76
CA ASN A 141 -1.37 19.45 2.60
C ASN A 141 -2.06 18.70 1.45
N LYS A 142 -1.69 17.43 1.22
CA LYS A 142 -2.34 16.60 0.21
C LYS A 142 -3.72 16.13 0.68
N PRO A 143 -4.71 16.05 -0.20
CA PRO A 143 -5.99 15.43 0.13
C PRO A 143 -5.79 14.01 0.68
N VAL A 144 -6.54 13.65 1.73
CA VAL A 144 -6.41 12.34 2.39
C VAL A 144 -6.56 11.18 1.40
N GLN A 145 -7.56 11.28 0.50
CA GLN A 145 -7.83 10.26 -0.51
C GLN A 145 -6.65 10.07 -1.46
N GLU A 146 -5.99 11.18 -1.86
CA GLU A 146 -4.80 11.14 -2.70
C GLU A 146 -3.64 10.46 -1.98
N ALA A 147 -3.35 10.86 -0.74
CA ALA A 147 -2.26 10.32 0.05
C ALA A 147 -2.43 8.81 0.30
N CYS A 148 -3.63 8.37 0.65
CA CYS A 148 -3.94 6.94 0.80
C CYS A 148 -3.84 6.20 -0.55
N GLY A 149 -4.29 6.85 -1.62
CA GLY A 149 -4.32 6.30 -2.98
C GLY A 149 -2.94 5.98 -3.56
N TYR A 150 -1.88 6.65 -3.12
CA TYR A 150 -0.51 6.33 -3.56
C TYR A 150 -0.16 4.85 -3.35
N CYS A 151 -0.59 4.28 -2.22
CA CYS A 151 -0.30 2.90 -1.86
C CYS A 151 -1.50 1.96 -2.06
N HIS A 152 -2.70 2.42 -1.78
CA HIS A 152 -3.91 1.60 -1.78
C HIS A 152 -4.71 1.67 -3.09
N GLY A 153 -4.35 2.58 -4.00
CA GLY A 153 -5.13 2.86 -5.20
C GLY A 153 -6.44 3.57 -4.90
N ASP A 154 -7.37 3.59 -5.84
CA ASP A 154 -8.64 4.29 -5.68
C ASP A 154 -9.68 3.44 -4.92
N VAL A 155 -9.41 3.22 -3.61
CA VAL A 155 -10.25 2.42 -2.72
C VAL A 155 -11.70 2.93 -2.68
N LYS A 156 -11.90 4.23 -2.83
CA LYS A 156 -13.24 4.85 -2.82
C LYS A 156 -14.16 4.39 -3.95
N THR A 157 -13.64 3.68 -4.93
CA THR A 157 -14.43 3.08 -6.03
C THR A 157 -14.68 1.59 -5.85
N MET A 158 -14.17 0.98 -4.77
CA MET A 158 -14.23 -0.45 -4.56
C MET A 158 -15.47 -0.89 -3.79
N THR A 159 -16.23 -1.80 -4.36
CA THR A 159 -17.26 -2.56 -3.63
C THR A 159 -16.64 -3.67 -2.78
N VAL A 160 -15.59 -4.32 -3.27
CA VAL A 160 -14.80 -5.32 -2.54
C VAL A 160 -13.34 -4.88 -2.57
N ALA A 161 -12.76 -4.74 -1.40
CA ALA A 161 -11.37 -4.28 -1.28
C ALA A 161 -10.40 -5.31 -1.84
N ARG A 162 -9.39 -4.81 -2.57
CA ARG A 162 -8.29 -5.61 -3.09
C ARG A 162 -7.01 -4.77 -3.16
N ARG A 163 -5.87 -5.43 -3.22
CA ARG A 163 -4.59 -4.77 -3.45
C ARG A 163 -4.51 -4.24 -4.88
N GLN A 164 -4.22 -2.97 -5.06
CA GLN A 164 -4.05 -2.33 -6.37
C GLN A 164 -2.60 -1.92 -6.67
N LYS A 165 -1.72 -2.01 -5.70
CA LYS A 165 -0.29 -1.69 -5.87
C LYS A 165 0.54 -2.88 -5.38
N PRO A 166 1.73 -3.09 -5.95
CA PRO A 166 2.52 -4.29 -5.66
C PRO A 166 3.00 -4.34 -4.22
N LEU A 167 3.29 -3.17 -3.63
CA LEU A 167 3.90 -3.03 -2.30
C LEU A 167 5.17 -3.89 -2.16
N SER A 168 5.88 -4.12 -3.26
CA SER A 168 7.17 -4.80 -3.27
C SER A 168 8.29 -3.85 -2.82
N MET A 169 9.44 -4.40 -2.41
CA MET A 169 10.62 -3.61 -2.04
C MET A 169 10.99 -2.60 -3.14
N GLY A 170 11.09 -3.03 -4.39
CA GLY A 170 11.44 -2.15 -5.51
C GLY A 170 10.43 -1.02 -5.71
N TRP A 171 9.14 -1.29 -5.50
CA TRP A 171 8.10 -0.28 -5.57
C TRP A 171 8.22 0.77 -4.46
N CYS A 172 8.48 0.34 -3.22
CA CYS A 172 8.72 1.25 -2.10
C CYS A 172 9.96 2.12 -2.34
N VAL A 173 11.08 1.49 -2.71
CA VAL A 173 12.35 2.16 -2.98
C VAL A 173 12.23 3.14 -4.14
N SER A 174 11.50 2.82 -5.21
CA SER A 174 11.29 3.72 -6.35
C SER A 174 10.61 5.04 -5.96
N CYS A 175 9.76 5.03 -4.93
CA CYS A 175 9.19 6.25 -4.37
C CYS A 175 10.18 6.96 -3.43
N HIS A 176 10.84 6.21 -2.55
CA HIS A 176 11.80 6.75 -1.58
C HIS A 176 13.03 7.38 -2.22
N GLN A 177 13.39 6.99 -3.45
CA GLN A 177 14.50 7.60 -4.19
C GLN A 177 14.12 8.93 -4.87
N LYS A 178 12.83 9.24 -4.95
CA LYS A 178 12.37 10.51 -5.51
C LYS A 178 12.45 11.60 -4.48
N ASP A 179 12.80 12.79 -4.93
CA ASP A 179 12.71 13.99 -4.13
C ASP A 179 11.25 14.43 -3.98
N HIS A 180 10.86 14.68 -2.75
CA HIS A 180 9.54 15.20 -2.41
C HIS A 180 9.67 16.51 -1.63
N PRO A 181 8.81 17.51 -1.85
CA PRO A 181 8.81 18.73 -1.05
C PRO A 181 8.74 18.43 0.44
N VAL A 182 9.47 19.19 1.25
CA VAL A 182 9.46 19.01 2.73
C VAL A 182 8.08 19.32 3.28
N ASP A 183 7.45 20.38 2.77
CA ASP A 183 6.10 20.80 3.09
C ASP A 183 5.43 21.45 1.86
N ALA A 184 4.20 21.91 2.01
CA ALA A 184 3.39 22.48 0.91
C ALA A 184 3.97 23.77 0.31
N THR A 185 4.81 24.48 1.04
CA THR A 185 5.36 25.80 0.66
C THR A 185 6.86 25.80 0.40
N SER A 186 7.53 24.71 0.77
CA SER A 186 8.98 24.60 0.72
C SER A 186 9.52 24.32 -0.68
N THR A 187 10.58 25.01 -1.05
CA THR A 187 11.42 24.65 -2.21
C THR A 187 12.42 23.56 -1.87
N LYS A 188 12.63 23.25 -0.57
CA LYS A 188 13.49 22.15 -0.15
C LYS A 188 12.81 20.82 -0.42
N THR A 189 13.58 19.89 -0.94
CA THR A 189 13.16 18.51 -1.16
C THR A 189 13.95 17.55 -0.31
N THR A 190 13.40 16.37 -0.09
CA THR A 190 14.09 15.25 0.55
C THR A 190 13.48 13.94 0.03
N HIS A 191 14.28 12.92 -0.03
CA HIS A 191 13.83 11.56 -0.36
C HIS A 191 13.48 10.77 0.91
N GLY A 192 12.84 9.61 0.74
CA GLY A 192 12.55 8.68 1.83
C GLY A 192 13.80 7.91 2.29
N PRO A 193 13.70 7.17 3.40
CA PRO A 193 14.78 6.31 3.86
C PRO A 193 15.07 5.20 2.85
N ASN A 194 16.36 4.97 2.57
CA ASN A 194 16.83 3.96 1.61
C ASN A 194 17.74 2.90 2.25
N ASP A 195 18.01 3.00 3.55
CA ASP A 195 18.84 2.05 4.27
C ASP A 195 18.07 0.76 4.55
N CYS A 196 18.74 -0.38 4.45
CA CYS A 196 18.14 -1.68 4.70
C CYS A 196 17.44 -1.74 6.07
N TRP A 197 18.09 -1.21 7.12
CA TRP A 197 17.62 -1.22 8.50
C TRP A 197 16.40 -0.32 8.78
N GLN A 198 16.11 0.61 7.91
CA GLN A 198 14.91 1.45 8.02
C GLN A 198 13.64 0.66 7.69
N CYS A 199 13.76 -0.31 6.81
CA CYS A 199 12.63 -1.11 6.30
C CYS A 199 12.66 -2.56 6.79
N HIS A 200 13.82 -3.12 7.11
CA HIS A 200 13.96 -4.51 7.56
C HIS A 200 14.38 -4.60 9.03
N LYS A 201 13.96 -5.65 9.72
CA LYS A 201 14.30 -5.98 11.10
C LYS A 201 14.89 -7.39 11.19
#